data_545e2e082c6e6af336dcb75cf32b84cb
#
_entry.id   545e2e082c6e6af336dcb75cf32b84cb
#
_cell.length_a   1.000
_cell.length_b   1.000
_cell.length_c   1.000
_cell.angle_alpha   90.00
_cell.angle_beta   90.00
_cell.angle_gamma   90.00
#
_symmetry.space_group_name_H-M   'P 1'
#
loop_
_entity.id
_entity.type
_entity.pdbx_description
1 polymer ?
#
loop_
_entity_poly.entity_id
_entity_poly.type
_entity_poly.pdbx_seq_one_letter_code
_entity_poly.pdbx_strand_id
1 'polypeptide(L)'
;EPEEPLERIAMPEICTFYGIRITINCEKNAPHHKAHFHASYGGFEAVYSTEGELLAGKLPPRQTKLVIAWAALHKPELDDNWYLASSNGTCFRIDPLI
;
A
#
# COMPACT_ATOMS: atom_id res chain seq x y z
N GLU A 1 -24.01 -16.61 -1.54
CA GLU A 1 -23.44 -16.30 -1.63
C GLU A 1 -22.70 -15.78 -1.68
N PRO A 2 -22.58 -15.66 -1.67
CA PRO A 2 -21.72 -15.26 -1.61
C PRO A 2 -21.14 -14.49 -1.63
N GLU A 3 -21.11 -14.08 -1.46
CA GLU A 3 -20.54 -13.33 -1.52
C GLU A 3 -19.62 -12.93 -1.19
N GLU A 4 -19.37 -12.77 -0.79
CA GLU A 4 -18.34 -12.29 -0.47
C GLU A 4 -17.20 -12.06 -1.12
N PRO A 5 -17.04 -12.15 -1.99
CA PRO A 5 -15.88 -11.81 -2.70
C PRO A 5 -15.44 -10.39 -2.59
N LEU A 6 -16.29 -9.55 -2.16
CA LEU A 6 -15.94 -8.17 -2.07
C LEU A 6 -14.76 -7.90 -1.21
N GLU A 7 -14.75 -8.50 -0.07
CA GLU A 7 -13.68 -8.17 0.80
C GLU A 7 -12.39 -8.70 0.32
N ARG A 8 -12.43 -9.71 -0.50
CA ARG A 8 -11.21 -10.25 -1.00
C ARG A 8 -10.60 -9.41 -2.09
N ILE A 9 -11.45 -8.72 -2.84
CA ILE A 9 -10.91 -7.86 -3.85
C ILE A 9 -10.58 -6.50 -3.30
N ALA A 10 -11.10 -6.16 -2.16
CA ALA A 10 -10.76 -4.88 -1.59
C ALA A 10 -9.30 -4.86 -1.22
N MET A 11 -8.68 -3.73 -1.40
CA MET A 11 -7.32 -3.54 -1.00
C MET A 11 -7.31 -3.22 0.49
N PRO A 12 -6.70 -4.08 1.31
CA PRO A 12 -6.67 -3.81 2.74
C PRO A 12 -5.97 -2.50 3.03
N GLU A 13 -6.59 -1.70 3.88
CA GLU A 13 -5.97 -0.48 4.33
C GLU A 13 -5.02 -0.83 5.47
N ILE A 14 -3.76 -0.52 5.30
CA ILE A 14 -2.75 -0.86 6.30
C ILE A 14 -2.28 0.34 7.10
N CYS A 15 -2.62 1.55 6.68
CA CYS A 15 -2.24 2.74 7.44
C CYS A 15 -2.97 3.96 6.90
N THR A 16 -3.17 4.93 7.77
CA THR A 16 -3.70 6.24 7.37
C THR A 16 -3.00 7.29 8.22
N PHE A 17 -2.43 8.30 7.59
CA PHE A 17 -1.80 9.39 8.30
C PHE A 17 -1.87 10.66 7.45
N TYR A 18 -2.14 11.78 8.09
CA TYR A 18 -2.22 13.09 7.45
C TYR A 18 -3.11 13.08 6.21
N GLY A 19 -4.21 12.34 6.26
CA GLY A 19 -5.13 12.26 5.14
C GLY A 19 -4.69 11.34 4.03
N ILE A 20 -3.55 10.69 4.15
CA ILE A 20 -3.04 9.75 3.16
C ILE A 20 -3.45 8.35 3.56
N ARG A 21 -4.06 7.63 2.64
CA ARG A 21 -4.50 6.27 2.89
C ARG A 21 -3.58 5.30 2.17
N ILE A 22 -3.06 4.35 2.91
CA ILE A 22 -2.14 3.36 2.37
C ILE A 22 -2.85 2.02 2.28
N THR A 23 -2.84 1.42 1.11
CA THR A 23 -3.43 0.12 0.88
C THR A 23 -2.43 -0.77 0.19
N ILE A 24 -2.64 -2.07 0.28
CA ILE A 24 -1.79 -3.02 -0.40
C ILE A 24 -2.68 -4.00 -1.13
N ASN A 25 -2.29 -4.36 -2.33
CA ASN A 25 -3.07 -5.26 -3.15
C ASN A 25 -2.12 -6.09 -3.98
N CYS A 26 -2.25 -7.39 -3.89
CA CYS A 26 -1.43 -8.28 -4.66
C CYS A 26 -2.32 -9.04 -5.63
N GLU A 27 -2.18 -8.74 -6.91
CA GLU A 27 -2.94 -9.44 -7.92
C GLU A 27 -2.12 -10.61 -8.41
N LYS A 28 -2.70 -11.78 -8.27
CA LYS A 28 -1.96 -13.00 -8.58
C LYS A 28 -1.54 -13.07 -10.03
N ASN A 29 -2.32 -12.49 -10.91
CA ASN A 29 -2.04 -12.55 -12.33
C ASN A 29 -1.34 -11.31 -12.86
N ALA A 30 -0.87 -10.47 -11.97
CA ALA A 30 -0.19 -9.27 -12.41
C ALA A 30 1.10 -9.63 -13.11
N PRO A 31 1.45 -8.91 -14.18
CA PRO A 31 2.68 -9.19 -14.90
C PRO A 31 3.92 -8.83 -14.09
N HIS A 32 3.77 -7.94 -13.12
CA HIS A 32 4.89 -7.53 -12.31
C HIS A 32 4.66 -7.95 -10.88
N HIS A 33 5.73 -8.40 -10.26
CA HIS A 33 5.63 -8.89 -8.90
C HIS A 33 6.51 -8.12 -7.94
N LYS A 34 6.88 -6.90 -8.32
CA LYS A 34 7.65 -6.08 -7.42
C LYS A 34 6.77 -5.65 -6.26
N ALA A 35 7.29 -5.81 -5.06
CA ALA A 35 6.53 -5.46 -3.86
C ALA A 35 6.19 -3.97 -3.90
N HIS A 36 4.92 -3.65 -3.70
CA HIS A 36 4.47 -2.27 -3.80
C HIS A 36 3.23 -2.02 -2.94
N PHE A 37 2.93 -0.75 -2.75
CA PHE A 37 1.73 -0.34 -2.05
C PHE A 37 1.12 0.86 -2.77
N HIS A 38 -0.14 1.13 -2.46
CA HIS A 38 -0.86 2.25 -3.04
C HIS A 38 -1.06 3.34 -1.98
N ALA A 39 -0.97 4.58 -2.40
CA ALA A 39 -1.22 5.72 -1.52
C ALA A 39 -2.21 6.64 -2.21
N SER A 40 -3.24 7.05 -1.49
CA SER A 40 -4.22 7.97 -2.04
C SER A 40 -4.40 9.17 -1.12
N TYR A 41 -4.65 10.33 -1.72
CA TYR A 41 -4.84 11.56 -0.99
C TYR A 41 -5.72 12.46 -1.83
N GLY A 42 -6.93 12.76 -1.31
CA GLY A 42 -7.87 13.53 -2.11
C GLY A 42 -8.15 12.83 -3.42
N GLY A 43 -7.97 13.55 -4.51
CA GLY A 43 -8.15 12.95 -5.83
C GLY A 43 -6.89 12.36 -6.43
N PHE A 44 -5.81 12.27 -5.65
CA PHE A 44 -4.53 11.78 -6.15
C PHE A 44 -4.31 10.35 -5.74
N GLU A 45 -3.59 9.61 -6.58
CA GLU A 45 -3.26 8.23 -6.28
C GLU A 45 -1.89 7.92 -6.84
N ALA A 46 -1.09 7.18 -6.09
CA ALA A 46 0.25 6.82 -6.50
C ALA A 46 0.56 5.40 -6.05
N VAL A 47 1.46 4.75 -6.76
CA VAL A 47 1.96 3.42 -6.43
C VAL A 47 3.45 3.54 -6.19
N TYR A 48 3.91 3.02 -5.05
CA TYR A 48 5.32 3.04 -4.68
C TYR A 48 5.80 1.63 -4.40
N SER A 49 7.05 1.37 -4.72
CA SER A 49 7.68 0.14 -4.25
C SER A 49 7.88 0.24 -2.74
N THR A 50 8.10 -0.89 -2.10
CA THR A 50 8.35 -0.87 -0.66
C THR A 50 9.66 -0.17 -0.31
N GLU A 51 10.46 0.16 -1.31
CA GLU A 51 11.66 0.93 -1.12
C GLU A 51 11.43 2.42 -1.29
N GLY A 52 10.20 2.82 -1.59
CA GLY A 52 9.88 4.23 -1.72
C GLY A 52 10.01 4.77 -3.13
N GLU A 53 10.18 3.91 -4.11
CA GLU A 53 10.31 4.33 -5.49
C GLU A 53 8.94 4.50 -6.13
N LEU A 54 8.70 5.62 -6.78
CA LEU A 54 7.42 5.86 -7.46
C LEU A 54 7.33 4.98 -8.69
N LEU A 55 6.29 4.17 -8.75
CA LEU A 55 6.07 3.27 -9.87
C LEU A 55 4.98 3.78 -10.81
N ALA A 56 3.98 4.49 -10.28
CA ALA A 56 2.88 4.98 -11.11
C ALA A 56 2.14 6.07 -10.36
N GLY A 57 1.47 6.95 -11.11
CA GLY A 57 0.68 8.01 -10.51
C GLY A 57 1.53 9.05 -9.82
N LYS A 58 0.90 9.85 -8.96
CA LYS A 58 1.64 10.83 -8.17
C LYS A 58 0.77 11.39 -7.08
N LEU A 59 1.43 11.90 -6.04
CA LEU A 59 0.78 12.66 -4.98
C LEU A 59 1.34 14.09 -5.03
N PRO A 60 0.67 15.04 -4.38
CA PRO A 60 1.27 16.38 -4.25
C PRO A 60 2.62 16.30 -3.55
N PRO A 61 3.49 17.28 -3.77
CA PRO A 61 4.87 17.19 -3.25
C PRO A 61 4.97 16.96 -1.75
N ARG A 62 4.10 17.60 -0.97
CA ARG A 62 4.16 17.44 0.48
C ARG A 62 3.84 16.02 0.89
N GLN A 63 2.76 15.48 0.32
CA GLN A 63 2.34 14.13 0.64
C GLN A 63 3.34 13.10 0.14
N THR A 64 3.98 13.38 -0.99
CA THR A 64 5.03 12.53 -1.52
C THR A 64 6.15 12.35 -0.50
N LYS A 65 6.58 13.46 0.10
CA LYS A 65 7.67 13.39 1.09
C LYS A 65 7.26 12.59 2.32
N LEU A 66 6.02 12.77 2.76
CA LEU A 66 5.53 12.06 3.93
C LEU A 66 5.48 10.55 3.69
N VAL A 67 5.00 10.15 2.52
CA VAL A 67 4.90 8.74 2.19
C VAL A 67 6.29 8.11 2.08
N ILE A 68 7.22 8.79 1.43
CA ILE A 68 8.57 8.25 1.27
C ILE A 68 9.25 8.09 2.62
N ALA A 69 9.09 9.07 3.51
CA ALA A 69 9.65 8.98 4.84
C ALA A 69 9.05 7.81 5.64
N TRP A 70 7.73 7.67 5.56
CA TRP A 70 7.03 6.60 6.24
C TRP A 70 7.49 5.25 5.72
N ALA A 71 7.59 5.11 4.41
CA ALA A 71 8.02 3.84 3.81
C ALA A 71 9.44 3.47 4.21
N ALA A 72 10.30 4.47 4.33
CA ALA A 72 11.67 4.20 4.76
C ALA A 72 11.72 3.64 6.18
N LEU A 73 10.82 4.12 7.04
CA LEU A 73 10.77 3.66 8.42
C LEU A 73 10.15 2.28 8.56
N HIS A 74 9.27 1.93 7.63
CA HIS A 74 8.45 0.73 7.76
C HIS A 74 8.65 -0.28 6.65
N LYS A 75 9.81 -0.24 5.99
CA LYS A 75 10.05 -1.17 4.90
C LYS A 75 9.90 -2.63 5.28
N PRO A 76 10.43 -3.09 6.42
CA PRO A 76 10.24 -4.50 6.78
C PRO A 76 8.77 -4.89 6.92
N GLU A 77 7.98 -4.01 7.51
CA GLU A 77 6.54 -4.29 7.70
C GLU A 77 5.80 -4.26 6.36
N LEU A 78 6.21 -3.37 5.46
CA LEU A 78 5.62 -3.33 4.13
C LEU A 78 5.94 -4.61 3.36
N ASP A 79 7.17 -5.08 3.45
CA ASP A 79 7.56 -6.32 2.79
C ASP A 79 6.80 -7.51 3.37
N ASP A 80 6.61 -7.52 4.68
CA ASP A 80 5.85 -8.60 5.33
C ASP A 80 4.40 -8.58 4.87
N ASN A 81 3.79 -7.41 4.80
CA ASN A 81 2.41 -7.30 4.32
C ASN A 81 2.30 -7.70 2.85
N TRP A 82 3.30 -7.37 2.05
CA TRP A 82 3.29 -7.81 0.67
C TRP A 82 3.34 -9.33 0.57
N TYR A 83 4.19 -9.94 1.36
CA TYR A 83 4.26 -11.39 1.38
C TYR A 83 2.93 -12.00 1.78
N LEU A 84 2.31 -11.46 2.83
CA LEU A 84 1.02 -11.95 3.29
C LEU A 84 -0.05 -11.78 2.22
N ALA A 85 -0.09 -10.63 1.58
CA ALA A 85 -1.08 -10.38 0.54
C ALA A 85 -0.91 -11.33 -0.63
N SER A 86 0.33 -11.66 -0.99
CA SER A 86 0.59 -12.51 -2.13
C SER A 86 0.42 -14.00 -1.82
N SER A 87 0.31 -14.36 -0.54
CA SER A 87 0.16 -15.75 -0.14
C SER A 87 -1.15 -16.02 0.58
N ASN A 88 -2.14 -15.15 0.37
CA ASN A 88 -3.46 -15.29 0.97
C ASN A 88 -3.46 -15.17 2.49
N GLY A 89 -2.45 -14.53 3.04
CA GLY A 89 -2.43 -14.25 4.46
C GLY A 89 -3.22 -12.99 4.77
N THR A 90 -3.32 -12.68 6.04
CA THR A 90 -4.03 -11.50 6.50
C THR A 90 -3.02 -10.39 6.76
N CYS A 91 -3.20 -9.27 6.07
CA CYS A 91 -2.32 -8.12 6.28
C CYS A 91 -2.60 -7.48 7.64
N PHE A 92 -1.60 -6.80 8.15
CA PHE A 92 -1.72 -6.13 9.45
C PHE A 92 -1.47 -4.64 9.29
N ARG A 93 -1.97 -3.88 10.25
CA ARG A 93 -1.80 -2.44 10.20
C ARG A 93 -0.40 -2.06 10.64
N ILE A 94 0.10 -0.99 10.04
CA ILE A 94 1.42 -0.44 10.33
C ILE A 94 1.20 0.91 10.99
N ASP A 95 2.07 1.27 11.91
CA ASP A 95 1.95 2.54 12.62
C ASP A 95 2.08 3.72 11.66
N PRO A 96 1.31 4.77 11.89
CA PRO A 96 1.40 5.94 11.03
C PRO A 96 2.66 6.75 11.29
N LEU A 97 2.93 7.64 10.35
CA LEU A 97 3.97 8.63 10.54
C LEU A 97 3.45 9.67 11.52
N ILE A 98 4.25 10.00 12.50
CA ILE A 98 3.83 10.92 13.54
C ILE A 98 4.35 12.32 13.31
#